data_5b6749ca441913c13cd3a329b8951ae3
#
_entry.id   5b6749ca441913c13cd3a329b8951ae3
#
_cell.length_a   1.000
_cell.length_b   1.000
_cell.length_c   1.000
_cell.angle_alpha   90.00
_cell.angle_beta   90.00
_cell.angle_gamma   90.00
#
_symmetry.space_group_name_H-M   'P 1'
#
loop_
_entity.id
_entity.type
_entity.pdbx_description
1 polymer ?
#
loop_
_entity_poly.entity_id
_entity_poly.type
_entity_poly.pdbx_seq_one_letter_code
_entity_poly.pdbx_strand_id
1 'polypeptide(L)'
;MFSPSYSPSVPPNLPPRWTIKTTPEVRSWLRSLRQTEPNTYRSVNVAIDMLAEIGAGLGRPLVDTVAGSDIKNLKELRPRSGRDVAIRILLVFDPWSQAVLLVAGNKAGDWSGWYRAAIPAAETAYGGWLAVERKRRESQ
;
A
#
# COMPACT_ATOMS: atom_id res chain seq x y z
N MET A 1 -19.16 9.82 14.84
CA MET A 1 -18.66 8.52 14.50
C MET A 1 -19.77 7.65 13.99
N PHE A 2 -19.58 7.02 12.92
CA PHE A 2 -20.64 6.19 12.44
C PHE A 2 -20.62 4.84 13.11
N SER A 3 -21.75 4.24 13.16
CA SER A 3 -21.91 2.94 13.77
C SER A 3 -21.29 1.86 12.89
N PRO A 4 -20.68 0.86 13.48
CA PRO A 4 -20.25 -0.30 12.70
C PRO A 4 -21.37 -0.97 11.92
N SER A 5 -22.58 -0.89 12.40
CA SER A 5 -23.70 -1.44 11.67
C SER A 5 -24.06 -0.68 10.44
N TYR A 6 -23.54 0.54 10.31
CA TYR A 6 -23.74 1.28 9.11
C TYR A 6 -22.97 0.72 7.96
N SER A 7 -21.82 0.25 8.22
CA SER A 7 -21.05 -0.17 7.22
C SER A 7 -21.74 -1.22 6.57
N PRO A 8 -22.00 -1.96 6.28
CA PRO A 8 -21.95 -2.59 5.11
C PRO A 8 -23.01 -2.63 4.27
N SER A 9 -23.76 -1.74 4.24
CA SER A 9 -24.74 -1.72 3.26
C SER A 9 -24.18 -1.44 1.90
N VAL A 10 -23.21 -2.18 1.48
CA VAL A 10 -22.77 -2.15 0.10
C VAL A 10 -23.90 -2.71 -0.74
N PRO A 11 -24.45 -1.96 -1.69
CA PRO A 11 -25.48 -2.50 -2.58
C PRO A 11 -24.97 -3.74 -3.30
N PRO A 12 -25.81 -4.74 -3.50
CA PRO A 12 -25.35 -6.00 -4.11
C PRO A 12 -24.83 -5.85 -5.54
N ASN A 13 -25.17 -4.76 -6.22
CA ASN A 13 -24.69 -4.54 -7.57
C ASN A 13 -23.36 -3.79 -7.64
N LEU A 14 -22.76 -3.42 -6.51
CA LEU A 14 -21.43 -2.81 -6.52
C LEU A 14 -20.35 -3.87 -6.57
N PRO A 15 -19.24 -3.59 -7.26
CA PRO A 15 -18.13 -4.54 -7.27
C PRO A 15 -17.55 -4.71 -5.86
N PRO A 16 -17.00 -5.87 -5.54
CA PRO A 16 -16.31 -6.06 -4.27
C PRO A 16 -15.13 -5.09 -4.15
N ARG A 17 -14.80 -4.73 -2.93
CA ARG A 17 -13.60 -3.94 -2.66
C ARG A 17 -12.36 -4.77 -2.98
N TRP A 18 -11.29 -4.07 -3.39
CA TRP A 18 -10.01 -4.71 -3.62
C TRP A 18 -9.40 -5.19 -2.31
N THR A 19 -8.82 -6.37 -2.33
CA THR A 19 -8.11 -6.90 -1.18
C THR A 19 -6.77 -6.20 -1.05
N ILE A 20 -6.49 -5.67 0.14
CA ILE A 20 -5.21 -5.06 0.46
C ILE A 20 -4.43 -6.02 1.34
N LYS A 21 -3.20 -6.31 0.93
CA LYS A 21 -2.29 -7.16 1.70
C LYS A 21 -1.06 -6.36 2.07
N THR A 22 -0.44 -6.71 3.18
CA THR A 22 0.78 -6.04 3.65
C THR A 22 1.86 -7.07 3.91
N THR A 23 3.09 -6.71 3.60
CA THR A 23 4.24 -7.48 4.06
C THR A 23 4.40 -7.30 5.57
N PRO A 24 5.13 -8.18 6.25
CA PRO A 24 5.41 -8.00 7.68
C PRO A 24 6.05 -6.64 7.99
N GLU A 25 6.93 -6.17 7.11
CA GLU A 25 7.62 -4.89 7.28
C GLU A 25 6.63 -3.73 7.24
N VAL A 26 5.72 -3.72 6.29
CA VAL A 26 4.70 -2.66 6.22
C VAL A 26 3.76 -2.74 7.41
N ARG A 27 3.39 -3.94 7.83
CA ARG A 27 2.53 -4.12 8.99
C ARG A 27 3.17 -3.54 10.25
N SER A 28 4.45 -3.84 10.47
CA SER A 28 5.19 -3.29 11.60
C SER A 28 5.30 -1.77 11.52
N TRP A 29 5.57 -1.25 10.33
CA TRP A 29 5.67 0.19 10.11
C TRP A 29 4.35 0.88 10.43
N LEU A 30 3.23 0.34 9.96
CA LEU A 30 1.91 0.89 10.26
C LEU A 30 1.61 0.89 11.75
N ARG A 31 1.97 -0.18 12.44
CA ARG A 31 1.75 -0.28 13.88
C ARG A 31 2.55 0.77 14.62
N SER A 32 3.80 0.97 14.25
CA SER A 32 4.65 2.00 14.84
C SER A 32 4.11 3.40 14.56
N LEU A 33 3.70 3.64 13.33
CA LEU A 33 3.17 4.94 12.92
C LEU A 33 1.92 5.30 13.71
N ARG A 34 1.05 4.33 13.95
CA ARG A 34 -0.17 4.54 14.73
C ARG A 34 0.14 5.03 16.13
N GLN A 35 1.21 4.54 16.73
CA GLN A 35 1.59 4.90 18.08
C GLN A 35 2.34 6.23 18.15
N THR A 36 3.20 6.50 17.17
CA THR A 36 4.12 7.64 17.23
C THR A 36 3.61 8.87 16.48
N GLU A 37 2.81 8.67 15.43
CA GLU A 37 2.34 9.74 14.57
C GLU A 37 0.89 9.50 14.15
N PRO A 38 -0.05 9.65 15.08
CA PRO A 38 -1.45 9.28 14.80
C PRO A 38 -2.09 10.08 13.68
N ASN A 39 -1.71 11.34 13.49
CA ASN A 39 -2.27 12.14 12.40
C ASN A 39 -1.78 11.65 11.03
N THR A 40 -0.50 11.32 10.94
CA THR A 40 0.07 10.73 9.72
C THR A 40 -0.57 9.36 9.45
N TYR A 41 -0.72 8.55 10.48
CA TYR A 41 -1.36 7.25 10.37
C TYR A 41 -2.78 7.37 9.80
N ARG A 42 -3.53 8.37 10.24
CA ARG A 42 -4.89 8.62 9.76
C ARG A 42 -4.90 8.93 8.27
N SER A 43 -3.97 9.76 7.81
CA SER A 43 -3.83 10.08 6.38
C SER A 43 -3.46 8.86 5.56
N VAL A 44 -2.61 8.01 6.09
CA VAL A 44 -2.23 6.75 5.44
C VAL A 44 -3.44 5.84 5.31
N ASN A 45 -4.24 5.71 6.36
CA ASN A 45 -5.43 4.88 6.31
C ASN A 45 -6.45 5.38 5.29
N VAL A 46 -6.62 6.69 5.17
CA VAL A 46 -7.52 7.25 4.16
C VAL A 46 -7.05 6.87 2.75
N ALA A 47 -5.75 6.96 2.50
CA ALA A 47 -5.20 6.59 1.20
C ALA A 47 -5.36 5.09 0.92
N ILE A 48 -5.13 4.24 1.91
CA ILE A 48 -5.33 2.79 1.77
C ILE A 48 -6.80 2.47 1.48
N ASP A 49 -7.73 3.15 2.15
CA ASP A 49 -9.16 2.95 1.90
C ASP A 49 -9.54 3.34 0.47
N MET A 50 -9.00 4.44 -0.04
CA MET A 50 -9.22 4.83 -1.43
C MET A 50 -8.69 3.78 -2.40
N LEU A 51 -7.51 3.22 -2.10
CA LEU A 51 -6.93 2.16 -2.91
C LEU A 51 -7.83 0.92 -2.90
N ALA A 52 -8.40 0.57 -1.74
CA ALA A 52 -9.30 -0.57 -1.63
C ALA A 52 -10.59 -0.38 -2.42
N GLU A 53 -11.09 0.85 -2.50
CA GLU A 53 -12.31 1.12 -3.23
C GLU A 53 -12.11 1.16 -4.74
N ILE A 54 -11.03 1.78 -5.19
CA ILE A 54 -10.81 2.06 -6.61
C ILE A 54 -9.89 1.03 -7.26
N GLY A 55 -8.90 0.56 -6.52
CA GLY A 55 -7.99 -0.48 -7.01
C GLY A 55 -7.03 0.02 -8.06
N ALA A 56 -6.80 -0.80 -9.08
CA ALA A 56 -5.79 -0.54 -10.10
C ALA A 56 -6.06 0.72 -10.92
N GLY A 57 -7.28 1.21 -10.91
CA GLY A 57 -7.62 2.46 -11.61
C GLY A 57 -7.27 3.73 -10.84
N LEU A 58 -6.87 3.62 -9.59
CA LEU A 58 -6.52 4.80 -8.80
C LEU A 58 -5.21 5.39 -9.33
N GLY A 59 -5.25 6.66 -9.69
CA GLY A 59 -4.11 7.37 -10.25
C GLY A 59 -3.75 8.59 -9.43
N ARG A 60 -3.06 9.52 -10.08
CA ARG A 60 -2.63 10.76 -9.43
C ARG A 60 -3.81 11.52 -8.87
N PRO A 61 -3.62 12.23 -7.76
CA PRO A 61 -2.34 12.40 -7.06
C PRO A 61 -2.00 11.32 -6.05
N LEU A 62 -2.93 10.40 -5.74
CA LEU A 62 -2.73 9.42 -4.67
C LEU A 62 -1.84 8.25 -5.08
N VAL A 63 -1.86 7.86 -6.35
CA VAL A 63 -1.05 6.75 -6.85
C VAL A 63 -0.31 7.18 -8.11
N ASP A 64 0.96 6.82 -8.19
CA ASP A 64 1.78 7.08 -9.37
C ASP A 64 2.62 5.85 -9.68
N THR A 65 3.13 5.78 -10.90
CA THR A 65 4.00 4.71 -11.34
C THR A 65 5.43 4.99 -10.91
N VAL A 66 6.16 3.96 -10.51
CA VAL A 66 7.56 4.06 -10.13
C VAL A 66 8.41 3.42 -11.22
N ALA A 67 9.32 4.21 -11.78
CA ALA A 67 10.27 3.73 -12.78
C ALA A 67 11.52 3.17 -12.09
N GLY A 68 12.31 2.37 -12.83
CA GLY A 68 13.60 1.92 -12.35
C GLY A 68 13.55 0.62 -11.55
N SER A 69 12.46 -0.13 -11.66
CA SER A 69 12.34 -1.43 -11.00
C SER A 69 12.16 -2.54 -12.02
N ASP A 70 12.64 -3.75 -11.67
CA ASP A 70 12.33 -4.95 -12.42
C ASP A 70 10.89 -5.38 -12.27
N ILE A 71 10.18 -4.89 -11.26
CA ILE A 71 8.75 -5.15 -11.10
C ILE A 71 7.99 -4.31 -12.12
N LYS A 72 7.28 -4.98 -13.02
CA LYS A 72 6.41 -4.28 -13.96
C LYS A 72 5.25 -3.66 -13.20
N ASN A 73 4.96 -2.40 -13.54
CA ASN A 73 3.86 -1.67 -12.90
C ASN A 73 3.99 -1.51 -11.40
N LEU A 74 5.22 -1.36 -10.90
CA LEU A 74 5.43 -0.95 -9.52
C LEU A 74 4.84 0.44 -9.35
N LYS A 75 4.04 0.61 -8.30
CA LYS A 75 3.35 1.87 -8.03
C LYS A 75 3.69 2.37 -6.63
N GLU A 76 3.43 3.62 -6.41
CA GLU A 76 3.56 4.19 -5.07
C GLU A 76 2.25 4.83 -4.66
N LEU A 77 1.85 4.59 -3.43
CA LEU A 77 0.75 5.28 -2.78
C LEU A 77 1.33 6.51 -2.09
N ARG A 78 0.69 7.65 -2.29
CA ARG A 78 1.17 8.96 -1.83
C ARG A 78 0.13 9.59 -0.91
N PRO A 79 0.05 9.18 0.36
CA PRO A 79 -0.91 9.78 1.27
C PRO A 79 -0.67 11.27 1.41
N ARG A 80 -1.72 12.00 1.73
CA ARG A 80 -1.56 13.42 2.05
C ARG A 80 -0.62 13.55 3.21
N SER A 81 0.32 14.48 3.10
CA SER A 81 1.35 14.66 4.11
C SER A 81 1.38 16.12 4.54
N GLY A 82 1.73 16.34 5.79
CA GLY A 82 1.97 17.66 6.29
C GLY A 82 3.35 18.16 5.88
N ARG A 83 3.76 19.25 6.51
CA ARG A 83 5.08 19.82 6.28
C ARG A 83 6.15 18.83 6.73
N ASP A 84 7.21 18.73 5.95
CA ASP A 84 8.37 17.89 6.24
C ASP A 84 8.04 16.39 6.35
N VAL A 85 6.91 15.99 5.78
CA VAL A 85 6.51 14.59 5.73
C VAL A 85 6.14 14.23 4.30
N ALA A 86 6.73 13.19 3.78
CA ALA A 86 6.44 12.70 2.42
C ALA A 86 6.38 11.17 2.46
N ILE A 87 5.27 10.66 2.95
CA ILE A 87 5.07 9.20 3.06
C ILE A 87 4.91 8.60 1.67
N ARG A 88 5.60 7.50 1.43
CA ARG A 88 5.45 6.72 0.21
C ARG A 88 5.33 5.25 0.59
N ILE A 89 4.41 4.55 -0.07
CA ILE A 89 4.25 3.11 0.10
C ILE A 89 4.33 2.48 -1.28
N LEU A 90 5.35 1.68 -1.52
CA LEU A 90 5.51 0.98 -2.79
C LEU A 90 4.60 -0.24 -2.78
N LEU A 91 3.85 -0.41 -3.87
CA LEU A 91 2.87 -1.48 -3.98
C LEU A 91 2.83 -2.05 -5.39
N VAL A 92 2.24 -3.22 -5.50
CA VAL A 92 2.01 -3.86 -6.78
C VAL A 92 0.66 -4.57 -6.69
N PHE A 93 -0.01 -4.72 -7.83
CA PHE A 93 -1.17 -5.59 -7.93
C PHE A 93 -0.64 -6.97 -8.36
N ASP A 94 -0.85 -7.96 -7.51
CA ASP A 94 -0.29 -9.28 -7.73
C ASP A 94 -1.13 -10.11 -8.72
N PRO A 95 -0.67 -11.32 -9.10
CA PRO A 95 -1.43 -12.14 -10.05
C PRO A 95 -2.84 -12.52 -9.60
N TRP A 96 -3.15 -12.38 -8.31
CA TRP A 96 -4.47 -12.71 -7.78
C TRP A 96 -5.32 -11.46 -7.55
N SER A 97 -4.96 -10.37 -8.20
CA SER A 97 -5.69 -9.08 -8.14
C SER A 97 -5.77 -8.51 -6.73
N GLN A 98 -4.73 -8.71 -5.95
CA GLN A 98 -4.60 -8.09 -4.64
C GLN A 98 -3.61 -6.93 -4.71
N ALA A 99 -3.87 -5.87 -3.96
CA ALA A 99 -2.91 -4.79 -3.82
C ALA A 99 -1.98 -5.13 -2.66
N VAL A 100 -0.71 -5.36 -2.96
CA VAL A 100 0.27 -5.76 -1.95
C VAL A 100 1.17 -4.58 -1.63
N LEU A 101 1.10 -4.11 -0.41
CA LEU A 101 1.94 -3.01 0.09
C LEU A 101 3.27 -3.62 0.52
N LEU A 102 4.34 -3.25 -0.19
CA LEU A 102 5.63 -3.94 -0.11
C LEU A 102 6.61 -3.30 0.87
N VAL A 103 6.81 -2.00 0.75
CA VAL A 103 7.68 -1.22 1.63
C VAL A 103 7.11 0.16 1.81
N ALA A 104 7.41 0.80 2.93
CA ALA A 104 6.89 2.12 3.24
C ALA A 104 7.95 2.95 3.95
N GLY A 105 7.82 4.26 3.86
CA GLY A 105 8.71 5.16 4.57
C GLY A 105 8.39 6.61 4.28
N ASN A 106 9.19 7.48 4.90
CA ASN A 106 9.11 8.92 4.73
C ASN A 106 10.34 9.34 3.93
N LYS A 107 10.13 9.85 2.71
CA LYS A 107 11.26 10.27 1.87
C LYS A 107 11.66 11.73 2.07
N ALA A 108 11.02 12.45 2.96
CA ALA A 108 11.38 13.81 3.25
C ALA A 108 12.85 13.90 3.70
N GLY A 109 13.59 14.84 3.16
CA GLY A 109 15.01 14.97 3.43
C GLY A 109 15.92 14.11 2.56
N ASP A 110 15.37 13.16 1.79
CA ASP A 110 16.17 12.32 0.91
C ASP A 110 15.32 11.86 -0.29
N TRP A 111 14.89 12.81 -1.09
CA TRP A 111 13.88 12.59 -2.13
C TRP A 111 14.26 11.51 -3.14
N SER A 112 15.48 11.55 -3.67
CA SER A 112 15.89 10.54 -4.64
C SER A 112 16.57 9.36 -4.00
N GLY A 113 17.30 9.57 -2.91
CA GLY A 113 18.03 8.51 -2.21
C GLY A 113 17.11 7.48 -1.56
N TRP A 114 15.93 7.93 -1.10
CA TRP A 114 14.97 7.00 -0.52
C TRP A 114 14.62 5.87 -1.50
N TYR A 115 14.39 6.20 -2.77
CA TYR A 115 14.05 5.19 -3.78
C TYR A 115 15.19 4.22 -4.07
N ARG A 116 16.41 4.68 -3.92
CA ARG A 116 17.60 3.84 -4.16
C ARG A 116 17.65 2.63 -3.24
N ALA A 117 17.15 2.77 -2.02
CA ALA A 117 17.03 1.66 -1.07
C ALA A 117 15.67 0.98 -1.16
N ALA A 118 14.60 1.75 -1.36
CA ALA A 118 13.24 1.24 -1.30
C ALA A 118 12.90 0.33 -2.49
N ILE A 119 13.36 0.67 -3.68
CA ILE A 119 13.04 -0.14 -4.87
C ILE A 119 13.63 -1.55 -4.77
N PRO A 120 14.93 -1.74 -4.46
CA PRO A 120 15.44 -3.10 -4.26
C PRO A 120 14.76 -3.83 -3.11
N ALA A 121 14.41 -3.13 -2.04
CA ALA A 121 13.68 -3.74 -0.93
C ALA A 121 12.30 -4.21 -1.35
N ALA A 122 11.61 -3.42 -2.18
CA ALA A 122 10.31 -3.81 -2.72
C ALA A 122 10.41 -5.04 -3.62
N GLU A 123 11.46 -5.12 -4.44
CA GLU A 123 11.68 -6.27 -5.30
C GLU A 123 11.88 -7.55 -4.49
N THR A 124 12.69 -7.47 -3.45
CA THR A 124 12.91 -8.59 -2.54
C THR A 124 11.62 -8.99 -1.82
N ALA A 125 10.89 -7.99 -1.31
CA ALA A 125 9.64 -8.23 -0.60
C ALA A 125 8.60 -8.88 -1.51
N TYR A 126 8.53 -8.47 -2.77
CA TYR A 126 7.57 -9.04 -3.71
C TYR A 126 7.91 -10.49 -4.04
N GLY A 127 9.20 -10.78 -4.25
CA GLY A 127 9.62 -12.17 -4.48
C GLY A 127 9.24 -13.08 -3.32
N GLY A 128 9.45 -12.61 -2.09
CA GLY A 128 9.05 -13.34 -0.90
C GLY A 128 7.53 -13.51 -0.80
N TRP A 129 6.79 -12.45 -1.09
CA TRP A 129 5.34 -12.50 -1.10
C TRP A 129 4.80 -13.54 -2.08
N LEU A 130 5.31 -13.52 -3.31
CA LEU A 130 4.86 -14.44 -4.35
C LEU A 130 5.13 -15.90 -3.94
N ALA A 131 6.29 -16.18 -3.38
CA ALA A 131 6.64 -17.53 -2.97
C ALA A 131 5.70 -18.06 -1.88
N VAL A 132 5.44 -17.25 -0.87
CA VAL A 132 4.56 -17.62 0.25
C VAL A 132 3.12 -17.76 -0.22
N GLU A 133 2.64 -16.83 -1.03
CA GLU A 133 1.26 -16.82 -1.47
C GLU A 133 0.96 -17.97 -2.43
N ARG A 134 1.88 -18.28 -3.35
CA ARG A 134 1.72 -19.44 -4.23
C ARG A 134 1.63 -20.72 -3.44
N LYS A 135 2.51 -20.89 -2.46
CA LYS A 135 2.53 -22.09 -1.64
C LYS A 135 1.23 -22.22 -0.83
N ARG A 136 0.76 -21.11 -0.27
CA ARG A 136 -0.50 -21.10 0.46
C ARG A 136 -1.67 -21.51 -0.42
N ARG A 137 -1.71 -21.03 -1.66
CA ARG A 137 -2.79 -21.32 -2.60
C ARG A 137 -2.74 -22.75 -3.11
N GLU A 138 -1.56 -23.32 -3.26
CA GLU A 138 -1.42 -24.73 -3.64
C GLU A 138 -1.91 -25.68 -2.56
N SER A 139 -1.92 -25.23 -1.30
CA SER A 139 -2.37 -26.06 -0.18
C SER A 139 -3.87 -26.04 0.04
N GLN A 140 -4.60 -25.32 -0.76
CA GLN A 140 -6.06 -25.21 -0.61
C GLN A 140 -6.82 -26.19 -1.49
#